data_ffe442a2244d62317673f7442fb90894
#
_entry.id   ffe442a2244d62317673f7442fb90894
#
_cell.length_a   1.000
_cell.length_b   1.000
_cell.length_c   1.000
_cell.angle_alpha   90.00
_cell.angle_beta   90.00
_cell.angle_gamma   90.00
#
_symmetry.space_group_name_H-M   'P 1'
#
loop_
_entity.id
_entity.type
_entity.pdbx_description
1 polymer ?
#
loop_
_entity_poly.entity_id
_entity_poly.type
_entity_poly.pdbx_seq_one_letter_code
_entity_poly.pdbx_strand_id
1 'polypeptide(L)'
;ETGYSSATVPSMFGAILYHPTEGSAKVTAKESYWSWVGRAALNYMIGRNNIYASVARGRRPGVLYFNNDPKDFETLDPEIIYSYEAGVKGSLLQGRLNYDFCAYYYDWYNYQTSVFNATTSKFEYDDAGRAHSFGLEASISYSPCRYLNLFGNWSYIEGKFNDKDDNGNAQLYAGNRFRLTPKNSFAIGFDLNVPTGEKASFYLRPTYSWKSKVFFEESNESEFTQDAYGLLNFTAGYRFQPGKVYYEIGAFGKNVLDEKYIVDAGNAGRQIGFQT
;
A
#
# COMPACT_ATOMS: atom_id res chain seq x y z
N GLU A 1 12.65 -13.55 21.42
CA GLU A 1 13.31 -12.23 21.52
C GLU A 1 14.09 -12.13 22.81
N THR A 2 15.18 -11.37 22.83
CA THR A 2 16.07 -11.29 23.99
C THR A 2 16.15 -9.83 24.42
N GLY A 3 15.65 -9.52 25.61
CA GLY A 3 15.75 -8.20 26.22
C GLY A 3 16.74 -8.16 27.40
N TYR A 4 17.18 -6.98 27.76
CA TYR A 4 18.02 -6.75 28.92
C TYR A 4 17.32 -5.76 29.87
N SER A 5 17.25 -6.05 31.15
CA SER A 5 16.86 -5.06 32.14
C SER A 5 17.97 -4.00 32.23
N SER A 6 17.69 -2.74 31.95
CA SER A 6 18.68 -1.68 31.92
C SER A 6 18.23 -0.48 32.73
N ALA A 7 19.19 0.33 33.20
CA ALA A 7 18.88 1.66 33.70
C ALA A 7 18.43 2.54 32.53
N THR A 8 17.30 3.22 32.70
CA THR A 8 16.75 4.14 31.72
C THR A 8 17.57 5.43 31.73
N VAL A 9 18.27 5.73 30.64
CA VAL A 9 18.89 7.04 30.44
C VAL A 9 17.97 7.86 29.53
N PRO A 10 17.37 8.94 29.99
CA PRO A 10 16.59 9.83 29.13
C PRO A 10 17.50 10.39 28.04
N SER A 11 17.20 10.14 26.79
CA SER A 11 17.87 10.81 25.69
C SER A 11 17.24 12.17 25.44
N MET A 12 17.99 13.11 24.84
CA MET A 12 17.54 14.45 24.48
C MET A 12 16.35 14.42 23.47
N PHE A 13 16.05 13.26 22.89
CA PHE A 13 14.96 13.02 21.93
C PHE A 13 13.87 12.09 22.46
N GLY A 14 13.80 11.84 23.78
CA GLY A 14 12.80 10.93 24.37
C GLY A 14 12.97 9.45 24.04
N ALA A 15 13.98 9.07 23.27
CA ALA A 15 14.27 7.67 23.01
C ALA A 15 14.90 7.02 24.23
N ILE A 16 14.33 5.91 24.68
CA ILE A 16 14.90 5.08 25.73
C ILE A 16 16.02 4.24 25.09
N LEU A 17 17.27 4.61 25.36
CA LEU A 17 18.41 3.80 24.97
C LEU A 17 18.62 2.72 26.06
N TYR A 18 18.38 1.47 25.69
CA TYR A 18 18.71 0.33 26.53
C TYR A 18 20.22 0.07 26.46
N HIS A 19 20.93 0.48 27.50
CA HIS A 19 22.31 0.02 27.70
C HIS A 19 22.29 -1.10 28.75
N PRO A 20 22.84 -2.28 28.45
CA PRO A 20 23.01 -3.31 29.45
C PRO A 20 23.96 -2.78 30.55
N THR A 21 23.45 -2.67 31.77
CA THR A 21 24.26 -2.33 32.95
C THR A 21 24.87 -3.59 33.51
N GLU A 22 26.05 -3.45 34.10
CA GLU A 22 26.71 -4.58 34.81
C GLU A 22 25.74 -5.12 35.86
N GLY A 23 25.41 -6.44 35.80
CA GLY A 23 24.41 -7.06 36.65
C GLY A 23 22.97 -7.12 36.09
N SER A 24 22.70 -6.61 34.88
CA SER A 24 21.40 -6.79 34.27
C SER A 24 21.15 -8.25 33.90
N ALA A 25 20.00 -8.78 34.32
CA ALA A 25 19.60 -10.13 33.94
C ALA A 25 19.12 -10.17 32.50
N LYS A 26 19.64 -11.10 31.69
CA LYS A 26 19.12 -11.41 30.38
C LYS A 26 17.76 -12.07 30.54
N VAL A 27 16.71 -11.44 30.01
CA VAL A 27 15.37 -12.01 29.91
C VAL A 27 15.18 -12.57 28.53
N THR A 28 14.73 -13.80 28.42
CA THR A 28 14.45 -14.45 27.13
C THR A 28 13.04 -14.96 27.15
N ALA A 29 12.24 -14.54 26.17
CA ALA A 29 10.93 -15.08 25.89
C ALA A 29 10.95 -15.83 24.55
N LYS A 30 10.20 -16.89 24.47
CA LYS A 30 10.05 -17.69 23.25
C LYS A 30 8.60 -18.11 23.11
N GLU A 31 8.03 -17.80 21.95
CA GLU A 31 6.69 -18.23 21.57
C GLU A 31 6.79 -19.07 20.30
N SER A 32 5.87 -19.99 20.11
CA SER A 32 5.85 -20.90 18.97
C SER A 32 4.45 -21.08 18.44
N TYR A 33 4.23 -20.71 17.19
CA TYR A 33 2.94 -20.80 16.51
C TYR A 33 2.99 -21.82 15.38
N TRP A 34 2.05 -22.77 15.42
CA TRP A 34 1.80 -23.64 14.25
C TRP A 34 0.79 -22.96 13.33
N SER A 35 1.07 -22.97 12.04
CA SER A 35 0.14 -22.43 11.05
C SER A 35 0.43 -23.02 9.67
N TRP A 36 -0.58 -22.94 8.80
CA TRP A 36 -0.48 -23.32 7.41
C TRP A 36 -0.84 -22.15 6.49
N VAL A 37 -0.29 -22.16 5.30
CA VAL A 37 -0.64 -21.27 4.19
C VAL A 37 -0.90 -22.10 2.96
N GLY A 38 -1.71 -21.60 2.04
CA GLY A 38 -2.01 -22.32 0.82
C GLY A 38 -2.75 -21.44 -0.19
N ARG A 39 -2.69 -21.86 -1.45
CA ARG A 39 -3.42 -21.21 -2.54
C ARG A 39 -3.97 -22.28 -3.50
N ALA A 40 -5.20 -22.09 -3.93
CA ALA A 40 -5.79 -22.81 -5.05
C ALA A 40 -6.21 -21.79 -6.11
N ALA A 41 -6.01 -22.12 -7.38
CA ALA A 41 -6.38 -21.26 -8.49
C ALA A 41 -6.90 -22.07 -9.66
N LEU A 42 -7.93 -21.57 -10.32
CA LEU A 42 -8.51 -22.09 -11.55
C LEU A 42 -8.33 -21.06 -12.65
N ASN A 43 -7.89 -21.50 -13.82
CA ASN A 43 -7.74 -20.68 -15.01
C ASN A 43 -8.46 -21.35 -16.18
N TYR A 44 -9.20 -20.56 -16.94
CA TYR A 44 -9.87 -21.00 -18.14
C TYR A 44 -9.54 -20.08 -19.32
N MET A 45 -8.90 -20.65 -20.34
CA MET A 45 -8.46 -19.93 -21.53
C MET A 45 -9.50 -19.99 -22.64
N ILE A 46 -9.88 -18.82 -23.17
CA ILE A 46 -10.77 -18.68 -24.34
C ILE A 46 -10.03 -17.86 -25.38
N GLY A 47 -9.37 -18.52 -26.31
CA GLY A 47 -8.52 -17.86 -27.29
C GLY A 47 -7.39 -17.09 -26.61
N ARG A 48 -7.38 -15.78 -26.74
CA ARG A 48 -6.38 -14.88 -26.10
C ARG A 48 -6.84 -14.33 -24.74
N ASN A 49 -7.92 -14.86 -24.20
CA ASN A 49 -8.50 -14.36 -22.96
C ASN A 49 -8.42 -15.44 -21.89
N ASN A 50 -8.18 -15.03 -20.67
CA ASN A 50 -8.12 -15.88 -19.48
C ASN A 50 -9.15 -15.40 -18.46
N ILE A 51 -10.01 -16.30 -18.03
CA ILE A 51 -10.89 -16.10 -16.86
C ILE A 51 -10.26 -16.89 -15.73
N TYR A 52 -10.16 -16.30 -14.58
CA TYR A 52 -9.53 -16.96 -13.44
C TYR A 52 -10.27 -16.69 -12.14
N ALA A 53 -10.10 -17.63 -11.21
CA ALA A 53 -10.50 -17.46 -9.82
C ALA A 53 -9.44 -18.06 -8.90
N SER A 54 -9.20 -17.46 -7.76
CA SER A 54 -8.29 -18.03 -6.76
C SER A 54 -8.77 -17.79 -5.35
N VAL A 55 -8.39 -18.70 -4.47
CA VAL A 55 -8.52 -18.57 -3.02
C VAL A 55 -7.17 -18.83 -2.39
N ALA A 56 -6.80 -18.02 -1.41
CA ALA A 56 -5.57 -18.23 -0.68
C ALA A 56 -5.76 -17.93 0.82
N ARG A 57 -4.95 -18.60 1.63
CA ARG A 57 -4.78 -18.30 3.03
C ARG A 57 -3.32 -17.92 3.27
N GLY A 58 -3.13 -16.70 3.74
CA GLY A 58 -1.85 -16.15 4.18
C GLY A 58 -1.79 -15.99 5.69
N ARG A 59 -0.59 -15.75 6.20
CA ARG A 59 -0.39 -15.38 7.60
C ARG A 59 0.77 -14.42 7.78
N ARG A 60 0.69 -13.59 8.82
CA ARG A 60 1.80 -12.89 9.45
C ARG A 60 2.07 -13.55 10.82
N PRO A 61 3.32 -13.85 11.18
CA PRO A 61 3.59 -14.47 12.49
C PRO A 61 3.11 -13.59 13.65
N GLY A 62 2.81 -14.22 14.76
CA GLY A 62 2.59 -13.52 16.02
C GLY A 62 3.82 -12.69 16.41
N VAL A 63 3.59 -11.62 17.14
CA VAL A 63 4.63 -10.71 17.62
C VAL A 63 4.82 -10.93 19.11
N LEU A 64 6.07 -11.05 19.53
CA LEU A 64 6.48 -11.02 20.92
C LEU A 64 7.17 -9.68 21.14
N TYR A 65 6.70 -8.88 22.07
CA TYR A 65 7.30 -7.58 22.38
C TYR A 65 7.33 -7.33 23.88
N PHE A 66 8.30 -6.49 24.30
CA PHE A 66 8.40 -6.06 25.69
C PHE A 66 7.52 -4.82 25.87
N ASN A 67 6.65 -4.89 26.86
CA ASN A 67 5.94 -3.73 27.34
C ASN A 67 6.90 -2.82 28.17
N ASN A 68 6.42 -1.92 28.96
CA ASN A 68 7.26 -0.96 29.71
C ASN A 68 8.23 -1.61 30.73
N ASP A 69 8.00 -2.86 31.12
CA ASP A 69 8.91 -3.66 31.95
C ASP A 69 9.61 -4.72 31.07
N PRO A 70 10.96 -4.78 31.05
CA PRO A 70 11.68 -5.82 30.30
C PRO A 70 11.46 -7.24 30.84
N LYS A 71 10.73 -7.41 31.93
CA LYS A 71 10.30 -8.72 32.47
C LYS A 71 8.87 -9.08 32.06
N ASP A 72 8.14 -8.12 31.51
CA ASP A 72 6.76 -8.27 31.08
C ASP A 72 6.71 -8.23 29.56
N PHE A 73 6.45 -9.38 28.94
CA PHE A 73 6.26 -9.44 27.51
C PHE A 73 4.80 -9.72 27.21
N GLU A 74 4.37 -9.08 26.16
CA GLU A 74 3.09 -9.31 25.55
C GLU A 74 3.26 -10.05 24.24
N THR A 75 2.23 -10.81 23.88
CA THR A 75 2.19 -11.56 22.63
C THR A 75 0.95 -11.16 21.84
N LEU A 76 1.12 -10.93 20.55
CA LEU A 76 0.01 -10.88 19.62
C LEU A 76 -0.09 -12.21 18.88
N ASP A 77 -1.30 -12.67 18.70
CA ASP A 77 -1.60 -13.83 17.90
C ASP A 77 -1.23 -13.62 16.42
N PRO A 78 -0.97 -14.70 15.68
CA PRO A 78 -0.74 -14.60 14.24
C PRO A 78 -1.91 -13.97 13.52
N GLU A 79 -1.63 -12.96 12.68
CA GLU A 79 -2.60 -12.42 11.74
C GLU A 79 -2.84 -13.42 10.62
N ILE A 80 -4.09 -13.66 10.29
CA ILE A 80 -4.52 -14.57 9.21
C ILE A 80 -5.30 -13.76 8.18
N ILE A 81 -5.00 -13.98 6.91
CA ILE A 81 -5.76 -13.42 5.80
C ILE A 81 -6.31 -14.54 4.91
N TYR A 82 -7.59 -14.45 4.60
CA TYR A 82 -8.20 -15.18 3.49
C TYR A 82 -8.41 -14.22 2.33
N SER A 83 -7.94 -14.60 1.15
CA SER A 83 -8.14 -13.83 -0.07
C SER A 83 -8.94 -14.64 -1.09
N TYR A 84 -9.90 -13.98 -1.69
CA TYR A 84 -10.74 -14.50 -2.78
C TYR A 84 -10.60 -13.51 -3.93
N GLU A 85 -10.26 -14.01 -5.11
CA GLU A 85 -10.04 -13.18 -6.27
C GLU A 85 -10.66 -13.85 -7.50
N ALA A 86 -11.31 -13.07 -8.34
CA ALA A 86 -11.78 -13.52 -9.65
C ALA A 86 -11.56 -12.40 -10.67
N GLY A 87 -11.18 -12.77 -11.88
CA GLY A 87 -10.89 -11.78 -12.90
C GLY A 87 -10.90 -12.34 -14.31
N VAL A 88 -10.81 -11.41 -15.24
CA VAL A 88 -10.68 -11.70 -16.67
C VAL A 88 -9.64 -10.79 -17.27
N LYS A 89 -8.69 -11.35 -17.99
CA LYS A 89 -7.68 -10.61 -18.72
C LYS A 89 -7.48 -11.17 -20.12
N GLY A 90 -7.14 -10.30 -21.03
CA GLY A 90 -6.99 -10.74 -22.39
C GLY A 90 -6.64 -9.66 -23.38
N SER A 91 -6.75 -10.05 -24.64
CA SER A 91 -6.41 -9.20 -25.76
C SER A 91 -7.46 -9.36 -26.87
N LEU A 92 -7.96 -8.22 -27.34
CA LEU A 92 -8.95 -8.10 -28.42
C LEU A 92 -8.35 -7.30 -29.58
N LEU A 93 -9.11 -7.17 -30.67
CA LEU A 93 -8.75 -6.37 -31.85
C LEU A 93 -7.36 -6.73 -32.40
N GLN A 94 -7.05 -8.03 -32.49
CA GLN A 94 -5.75 -8.54 -32.97
C GLN A 94 -4.55 -8.08 -32.11
N GLY A 95 -4.74 -7.86 -30.80
CA GLY A 95 -3.69 -7.43 -29.89
C GLY A 95 -3.62 -5.92 -29.65
N ARG A 96 -4.48 -5.14 -30.34
CA ARG A 96 -4.50 -3.70 -30.15
C ARG A 96 -5.16 -3.24 -28.85
N LEU A 97 -6.07 -4.02 -28.29
CA LEU A 97 -6.76 -3.75 -27.05
C LEU A 97 -6.40 -4.84 -26.04
N ASN A 98 -5.72 -4.47 -24.97
CA ASN A 98 -5.44 -5.35 -23.84
C ASN A 98 -6.23 -4.85 -22.63
N TYR A 99 -6.74 -5.79 -21.84
CA TYR A 99 -7.54 -5.48 -20.68
C TYR A 99 -7.29 -6.48 -19.56
N ASP A 100 -7.48 -6.01 -18.34
CA ASP A 100 -7.46 -6.81 -17.12
C ASP A 100 -8.51 -6.23 -16.16
N PHE A 101 -9.44 -7.07 -15.69
CA PHE A 101 -10.45 -6.73 -14.69
C PHE A 101 -10.40 -7.77 -13.59
N CYS A 102 -10.32 -7.29 -12.36
CA CYS A 102 -10.27 -8.12 -11.18
C CYS A 102 -11.23 -7.61 -10.12
N ALA A 103 -11.88 -8.54 -9.43
CA ALA A 103 -12.61 -8.30 -8.19
C ALA A 103 -11.99 -9.19 -7.10
N TYR A 104 -11.83 -8.61 -5.90
CA TYR A 104 -11.28 -9.36 -4.79
C TYR A 104 -12.00 -9.04 -3.48
N TYR A 105 -11.92 -10.00 -2.55
CA TYR A 105 -12.36 -9.85 -1.19
C TYR A 105 -11.31 -10.44 -0.25
N TYR A 106 -10.92 -9.65 0.76
CA TYR A 106 -9.99 -10.05 1.79
C TYR A 106 -10.68 -10.02 3.14
N ASP A 107 -10.40 -11.05 3.96
CA ASP A 107 -10.91 -11.18 5.33
C ASP A 107 -9.74 -11.45 6.27
N TRP A 108 -9.51 -10.52 7.22
CA TRP A 108 -8.43 -10.59 8.19
C TRP A 108 -8.96 -10.98 9.56
N TYR A 109 -8.17 -11.80 10.23
CA TYR A 109 -8.30 -12.17 11.62
C TYR A 109 -7.05 -11.72 12.35
N ASN A 110 -7.20 -11.14 13.55
CA ASN A 110 -6.11 -10.62 14.37
C ASN A 110 -5.24 -9.62 13.58
N TYR A 111 -5.88 -8.59 13.01
CA TYR A 111 -5.20 -7.59 12.20
C TYR A 111 -4.19 -6.84 13.04
N GLN A 112 -2.90 -7.13 12.82
CA GLN A 112 -1.80 -6.53 13.58
C GLN A 112 -1.51 -5.11 13.08
N THR A 113 -1.65 -4.15 13.97
CA THR A 113 -1.30 -2.75 13.71
C THR A 113 -0.33 -2.22 14.75
N SER A 114 0.19 -1.02 14.53
CA SER A 114 0.99 -0.28 15.50
C SER A 114 0.28 1.01 15.82
N VAL A 115 -0.04 1.21 17.08
CA VAL A 115 -0.80 2.36 17.59
C VAL A 115 0.12 3.23 18.42
N PHE A 116 0.01 4.54 18.27
CA PHE A 116 0.69 5.46 19.16
C PHE A 116 -0.12 5.62 20.45
N ASN A 117 0.43 5.13 21.58
CA ASN A 117 -0.17 5.32 22.89
C ASN A 117 0.25 6.69 23.45
N ALA A 118 -0.70 7.60 23.54
CA ALA A 118 -0.48 8.97 24.02
C ALA A 118 -0.05 9.02 25.51
N THR A 119 -0.46 8.06 26.30
CA THR A 119 -0.13 8.00 27.74
C THR A 119 1.31 7.57 27.95
N THR A 120 1.78 6.59 27.19
CA THR A 120 3.16 6.06 27.29
C THR A 120 4.13 6.78 26.37
N SER A 121 3.62 7.60 25.41
CA SER A 121 4.37 8.26 24.34
C SER A 121 5.19 7.27 23.49
N LYS A 122 4.67 6.07 23.28
CA LYS A 122 5.31 4.99 22.52
C LYS A 122 4.38 4.43 21.45
N PHE A 123 5.00 3.85 20.43
CA PHE A 123 4.29 2.96 19.53
C PHE A 123 4.19 1.58 20.18
N GLU A 124 2.97 1.09 20.29
CA GLU A 124 2.65 -0.24 20.83
C GLU A 124 2.06 -1.07 19.69
N TYR A 125 2.34 -2.36 19.70
CA TYR A 125 1.67 -3.30 18.80
C TYR A 125 0.28 -3.60 19.37
N ASP A 126 -0.71 -3.66 18.49
CA ASP A 126 -2.09 -3.92 18.88
C ASP A 126 -2.75 -4.87 17.88
N ASP A 127 -3.69 -5.65 18.40
CA ASP A 127 -4.62 -6.46 17.61
C ASP A 127 -5.90 -5.64 17.39
N ALA A 128 -6.03 -5.10 16.19
CA ALA A 128 -7.23 -4.37 15.80
C ALA A 128 -8.42 -5.31 15.49
N GLY A 129 -8.25 -6.60 15.73
CA GLY A 129 -9.28 -7.61 15.59
C GLY A 129 -9.53 -8.03 14.14
N ARG A 130 -10.78 -7.98 13.71
CA ARG A 130 -11.20 -8.38 12.37
C ARG A 130 -11.32 -7.20 11.43
N ALA A 131 -10.92 -7.42 10.20
CA ALA A 131 -11.05 -6.44 9.13
C ALA A 131 -11.40 -7.12 7.81
N HIS A 132 -11.99 -6.38 6.89
CA HIS A 132 -12.27 -6.87 5.55
C HIS A 132 -12.00 -5.80 4.50
N SER A 133 -11.75 -6.23 3.28
CA SER A 133 -11.65 -5.34 2.13
C SER A 133 -12.30 -5.96 0.91
N PHE A 134 -13.09 -5.19 0.21
CA PHE A 134 -13.57 -5.48 -1.14
C PHE A 134 -12.93 -4.53 -2.12
N GLY A 135 -12.46 -5.04 -3.25
CA GLY A 135 -11.87 -4.19 -4.28
C GLY A 135 -12.21 -4.62 -5.69
N LEU A 136 -12.14 -3.64 -6.58
CA LEU A 136 -12.25 -3.78 -8.03
C LEU A 136 -11.04 -3.11 -8.67
N GLU A 137 -10.43 -3.77 -9.63
CA GLU A 137 -9.33 -3.23 -10.40
C GLU A 137 -9.61 -3.38 -11.90
N ALA A 138 -9.25 -2.37 -12.67
CA ALA A 138 -9.37 -2.35 -14.10
C ALA A 138 -8.11 -1.76 -14.73
N SER A 139 -7.59 -2.40 -15.77
CA SER A 139 -6.50 -1.91 -16.59
C SER A 139 -6.86 -2.08 -18.07
N ILE A 140 -6.65 -1.04 -18.83
CA ILE A 140 -6.90 -1.03 -20.27
C ILE A 140 -5.72 -0.38 -20.99
N SER A 141 -5.28 -0.99 -22.08
CA SER A 141 -4.30 -0.42 -23.01
C SER A 141 -4.80 -0.61 -24.43
N TYR A 142 -4.88 0.48 -25.19
CA TYR A 142 -5.40 0.48 -26.57
C TYR A 142 -4.45 1.19 -27.51
N SER A 143 -4.00 0.47 -28.54
CA SER A 143 -3.15 0.99 -29.61
C SER A 143 -3.97 1.17 -30.90
N PRO A 144 -4.63 2.32 -31.12
CA PRO A 144 -5.40 2.58 -32.35
C PRO A 144 -4.52 2.54 -33.59
N CYS A 145 -3.29 2.92 -33.48
CA CYS A 145 -2.27 2.83 -34.53
C CYS A 145 -0.89 2.55 -33.92
N ARG A 146 0.12 2.32 -34.79
CA ARG A 146 1.51 2.00 -34.39
C ARG A 146 2.22 3.13 -33.65
N TYR A 147 1.68 4.34 -33.67
CA TYR A 147 2.30 5.53 -33.10
C TYR A 147 1.73 5.96 -31.75
N LEU A 148 0.54 5.44 -31.41
CA LEU A 148 -0.21 5.88 -30.24
C LEU A 148 -0.67 4.67 -29.44
N ASN A 149 -0.36 4.67 -28.16
CA ASN A 149 -0.96 3.79 -27.16
C ASN A 149 -1.66 4.62 -26.09
N LEU A 150 -2.93 4.37 -25.85
CA LEU A 150 -3.74 4.95 -24.78
C LEU A 150 -3.78 3.95 -23.64
N PHE A 151 -3.64 4.39 -22.39
CA PHE A 151 -3.77 3.50 -21.24
C PHE A 151 -4.56 4.14 -20.11
N GLY A 152 -5.18 3.28 -19.32
CA GLY A 152 -5.88 3.67 -18.11
C GLY A 152 -5.88 2.53 -17.10
N ASN A 153 -5.71 2.89 -15.84
CA ASN A 153 -5.87 1.99 -14.70
C ASN A 153 -6.82 2.64 -13.72
N TRP A 154 -7.69 1.84 -13.11
CA TRP A 154 -8.61 2.28 -12.09
C TRP A 154 -8.68 1.24 -10.99
N SER A 155 -8.77 1.69 -9.73
CA SER A 155 -9.02 0.83 -8.58
C SER A 155 -10.08 1.45 -7.66
N TYR A 156 -10.92 0.57 -7.13
CA TYR A 156 -11.85 0.82 -6.05
C TYR A 156 -11.54 -0.11 -4.90
N ILE A 157 -11.39 0.44 -3.69
CA ILE A 157 -11.08 -0.33 -2.49
C ILE A 157 -11.99 0.16 -1.35
N GLU A 158 -12.74 -0.76 -0.76
CA GLU A 158 -13.47 -0.53 0.48
C GLU A 158 -12.94 -1.46 1.56
N GLY A 159 -11.91 -1.00 2.28
CA GLY A 159 -11.30 -1.70 3.41
C GLY A 159 -11.73 -1.07 4.72
N LYS A 160 -12.19 -1.89 5.67
CA LYS A 160 -12.70 -1.45 6.97
C LYS A 160 -12.39 -2.45 8.07
N PHE A 161 -12.25 -1.95 9.28
CA PHE A 161 -12.34 -2.78 10.48
C PHE A 161 -13.80 -3.16 10.74
N ASN A 162 -14.03 -4.38 11.18
CA ASN A 162 -15.35 -4.86 11.53
C ASN A 162 -15.87 -4.13 12.79
N ASP A 163 -17.17 -4.08 12.98
CA ASP A 163 -17.72 -3.45 14.18
C ASP A 163 -17.44 -4.27 15.45
N LYS A 164 -17.33 -5.60 15.30
CA LYS A 164 -17.14 -6.54 16.40
C LYS A 164 -16.07 -7.58 16.08
N ASP A 165 -15.40 -8.03 17.14
CA ASP A 165 -14.50 -9.19 17.13
C ASP A 165 -15.28 -10.53 17.05
N ASP A 166 -14.56 -11.65 17.05
CA ASP A 166 -15.16 -13.00 17.01
C ASP A 166 -15.95 -13.36 18.27
N ASN A 167 -15.74 -12.63 19.37
CA ASN A 167 -16.45 -12.80 20.65
C ASN A 167 -17.67 -11.88 20.77
N GLY A 168 -17.90 -11.01 19.79
CA GLY A 168 -19.01 -10.06 19.76
C GLY A 168 -18.75 -8.74 20.47
N ASN A 169 -17.50 -8.49 20.92
CA ASN A 169 -17.12 -7.21 21.54
C ASN A 169 -16.87 -6.14 20.46
N ALA A 170 -17.11 -4.88 20.80
CA ALA A 170 -16.78 -3.77 19.92
C ALA A 170 -15.25 -3.66 19.74
N GLN A 171 -14.80 -3.45 18.50
CA GLN A 171 -13.38 -3.26 18.18
C GLN A 171 -12.98 -1.80 18.32
N LEU A 172 -11.67 -1.56 18.57
CA LEU A 172 -11.10 -0.23 18.77
C LEU A 172 -11.38 0.70 17.57
N TYR A 173 -11.24 0.17 16.35
CA TYR A 173 -11.43 0.92 15.10
C TYR A 173 -12.72 0.54 14.36
N ALA A 174 -13.74 0.11 15.09
CA ALA A 174 -15.02 -0.35 14.53
C ALA A 174 -15.55 0.58 13.41
N GLY A 175 -15.75 0.03 12.21
CA GLY A 175 -16.24 0.74 11.03
C GLY A 175 -15.26 1.70 10.35
N ASN A 176 -14.09 1.95 10.93
CA ASN A 176 -13.07 2.82 10.37
C ASN A 176 -12.44 2.20 9.12
N ARG A 177 -12.01 3.07 8.20
CA ARG A 177 -11.32 2.69 6.97
C ARG A 177 -9.83 2.49 7.22
N PHE A 178 -9.23 1.65 6.42
CA PHE A 178 -7.77 1.48 6.44
C PHE A 178 -7.06 2.79 6.12
N ARG A 179 -5.98 3.05 6.86
CA ARG A 179 -5.09 4.19 6.61
C ARG A 179 -4.43 4.09 5.22
N LEU A 180 -4.06 5.22 4.65
CA LEU A 180 -3.34 5.36 3.38
C LEU A 180 -4.02 4.66 2.19
N THR A 181 -5.32 4.32 2.33
CA THR A 181 -6.08 3.58 1.33
C THR A 181 -7.17 4.47 0.72
N PRO A 182 -6.92 5.08 -0.45
CA PRO A 182 -7.95 5.84 -1.15
C PRO A 182 -9.06 4.92 -1.65
N LYS A 183 -10.33 5.32 -1.47
CA LYS A 183 -11.48 4.52 -1.94
C LYS A 183 -11.49 4.36 -3.45
N ASN A 184 -11.07 5.38 -4.18
CA ASN A 184 -10.89 5.36 -5.62
C ASN A 184 -9.55 5.94 -6.00
N SER A 185 -8.90 5.34 -6.98
CA SER A 185 -7.75 5.92 -7.64
C SER A 185 -7.75 5.56 -9.11
N PHE A 186 -7.22 6.44 -9.96
CA PHE A 186 -7.00 6.12 -11.36
C PHE A 186 -5.77 6.82 -11.90
N ALA A 187 -5.22 6.26 -12.97
CA ALA A 187 -4.22 6.89 -13.79
C ALA A 187 -4.59 6.68 -15.26
N ILE A 188 -4.53 7.75 -16.04
CA ILE A 188 -4.77 7.73 -17.49
C ILE A 188 -3.63 8.44 -18.19
N GLY A 189 -3.32 8.01 -19.39
CA GLY A 189 -2.27 8.64 -20.19
C GLY A 189 -2.20 8.08 -21.59
N PHE A 190 -1.21 8.56 -22.32
CA PHE A 190 -0.90 8.00 -23.62
C PHE A 190 0.63 7.99 -23.87
N ASP A 191 1.05 7.11 -24.75
CA ASP A 191 2.40 7.07 -25.31
C ASP A 191 2.30 7.35 -26.81
N LEU A 192 2.74 8.53 -27.21
CA LEU A 192 2.83 8.96 -28.58
C LEU A 192 4.30 8.85 -29.04
N ASN A 193 4.55 8.15 -30.14
CA ASN A 193 5.88 8.06 -30.73
C ASN A 193 5.76 8.19 -32.25
N VAL A 194 6.02 9.39 -32.75
CA VAL A 194 5.84 9.75 -34.17
C VAL A 194 7.19 9.79 -34.88
N PRO A 195 7.45 8.91 -35.85
CA PRO A 195 8.61 9.03 -36.73
C PRO A 195 8.56 10.35 -37.50
N THR A 196 9.65 11.09 -37.46
CA THR A 196 9.84 12.36 -38.19
C THR A 196 10.86 12.24 -39.32
N GLY A 197 11.43 11.04 -39.48
CA GLY A 197 12.39 10.67 -40.51
C GLY A 197 12.75 9.20 -40.39
N GLU A 198 13.66 8.70 -41.25
CA GLU A 198 14.09 7.29 -41.23
C GLU A 198 14.72 6.87 -39.90
N LYS A 199 15.44 7.81 -39.26
CA LYS A 199 16.18 7.57 -38.03
C LYS A 199 15.87 8.63 -36.96
N ALA A 200 14.67 9.17 -36.97
CA ALA A 200 14.26 10.21 -36.05
C ALA A 200 12.81 10.03 -35.61
N SER A 201 12.52 10.33 -34.34
CA SER A 201 11.17 10.28 -33.80
C SER A 201 10.98 11.31 -32.68
N PHE A 202 9.79 11.85 -32.61
CA PHE A 202 9.30 12.62 -31.46
C PHE A 202 8.46 11.70 -30.57
N TYR A 203 8.61 11.83 -29.25
CA TYR A 203 7.75 11.15 -28.30
C TYR A 203 7.16 12.12 -27.27
N LEU A 204 5.94 11.78 -26.80
CA LEU A 204 5.24 12.49 -25.75
C LEU A 204 4.44 11.49 -24.90
N ARG A 205 4.60 11.53 -23.58
CA ARG A 205 4.02 10.61 -22.59
C ARG A 205 3.46 11.37 -21.40
N PRO A 206 2.29 11.99 -21.51
CA PRO A 206 1.61 12.55 -20.36
C PRO A 206 0.92 11.45 -19.55
N THR A 207 0.85 11.65 -18.25
CA THR A 207 0.09 10.80 -17.32
C THR A 207 -0.60 11.68 -16.30
N TYR A 208 -1.92 11.54 -16.19
CA TYR A 208 -2.69 12.12 -15.10
C TYR A 208 -3.11 11.03 -14.14
N SER A 209 -2.76 11.20 -12.86
CA SER A 209 -3.16 10.30 -11.77
C SER A 209 -3.99 11.06 -10.76
N TRP A 210 -5.03 10.40 -10.24
CA TRP A 210 -5.92 10.96 -9.23
C TRP A 210 -6.23 9.92 -8.17
N LYS A 211 -6.39 10.36 -6.93
CA LYS A 211 -6.87 9.56 -5.83
C LYS A 211 -7.84 10.32 -4.95
N SER A 212 -8.82 9.59 -4.40
CA SER A 212 -9.78 10.13 -3.45
C SER A 212 -9.14 10.36 -2.09
N LYS A 213 -9.89 10.99 -1.18
CA LYS A 213 -9.50 11.24 0.21
C LYS A 213 -8.91 9.99 0.88
N VAL A 214 -7.82 10.18 1.62
CA VAL A 214 -7.19 9.18 2.49
C VAL A 214 -7.15 9.67 3.93
N PHE A 215 -7.13 8.71 4.86
CA PHE A 215 -6.81 8.91 6.26
C PHE A 215 -5.38 8.46 6.52
N PHE A 216 -4.64 9.16 7.35
CA PHE A 216 -3.27 8.80 7.67
C PHE A 216 -3.17 7.89 8.91
N GLU A 217 -4.24 7.83 9.73
CA GLU A 217 -4.33 7.04 10.94
C GLU A 217 -5.57 6.13 10.91
N GLU A 218 -5.52 5.00 11.62
CA GLU A 218 -6.64 4.06 11.76
C GLU A 218 -7.84 4.66 12.52
N SER A 219 -7.60 5.68 13.34
CA SER A 219 -8.67 6.43 14.05
C SER A 219 -9.59 7.20 13.10
N ASN A 220 -9.15 7.43 11.85
CA ASN A 220 -9.86 8.21 10.84
C ASN A 220 -10.19 9.65 11.27
N GLU A 221 -9.38 10.24 12.14
CA GLU A 221 -9.53 11.63 12.55
C GLU A 221 -9.45 12.59 11.36
N SER A 222 -10.32 13.60 11.34
CA SER A 222 -10.40 14.54 10.22
C SER A 222 -9.15 15.42 10.08
N GLU A 223 -8.39 15.59 11.15
CA GLU A 223 -7.13 16.37 11.17
C GLU A 223 -6.00 15.66 10.42
N PHE A 224 -6.02 14.32 10.37
CA PHE A 224 -5.00 13.50 9.73
C PHE A 224 -5.52 12.92 8.41
N THR A 225 -5.88 13.81 7.50
CA THR A 225 -6.41 13.42 6.19
C THR A 225 -5.77 14.23 5.07
N GLN A 226 -5.75 13.65 3.89
CA GLN A 226 -5.53 14.35 2.63
C GLN A 226 -6.79 14.24 1.80
N ASP A 227 -7.34 15.36 1.37
CA ASP A 227 -8.44 15.38 0.42
C ASP A 227 -8.03 14.85 -0.95
N ALA A 228 -9.01 14.59 -1.79
CA ALA A 228 -8.75 14.09 -3.13
C ALA A 228 -7.88 15.06 -3.94
N TYR A 229 -6.91 14.51 -4.67
CA TYR A 229 -6.03 15.31 -5.53
C TYR A 229 -5.59 14.55 -6.78
N GLY A 230 -5.09 15.32 -7.75
CA GLY A 230 -4.61 14.77 -9.00
C GLY A 230 -3.30 15.40 -9.46
N LEU A 231 -2.43 14.59 -10.06
CA LEU A 231 -1.11 14.99 -10.52
C LEU A 231 -0.98 14.79 -12.02
N LEU A 232 -0.57 15.84 -12.73
CA LEU A 232 -0.20 15.75 -14.13
C LEU A 232 1.31 15.70 -14.26
N ASN A 233 1.80 14.64 -14.90
CA ASN A 233 3.21 14.46 -15.22
C ASN A 233 3.35 14.28 -16.74
N PHE A 234 4.49 14.64 -17.31
CA PHE A 234 4.81 14.33 -18.68
C PHE A 234 6.29 14.07 -18.90
N THR A 235 6.59 13.34 -19.97
CA THR A 235 7.92 13.22 -20.56
C THR A 235 7.78 13.43 -22.06
N ALA A 236 8.61 14.27 -22.64
CA ALA A 236 8.65 14.51 -24.09
C ALA A 236 10.10 14.58 -24.57
N GLY A 237 10.32 14.22 -25.80
CA GLY A 237 11.67 14.32 -26.35
C GLY A 237 11.75 13.95 -27.82
N TYR A 238 12.94 14.13 -28.32
CA TYR A 238 13.28 13.88 -29.71
C TYR A 238 14.52 12.97 -29.80
N ARG A 239 14.39 11.89 -30.55
CA ARG A 239 15.43 10.90 -30.81
C ARG A 239 15.86 10.99 -32.25
N PHE A 240 17.17 10.98 -32.51
CA PHE A 240 17.72 11.00 -33.88
C PHE A 240 19.08 10.34 -33.93
N GLN A 241 19.39 9.77 -35.09
CA GLN A 241 20.66 9.04 -35.31
C GLN A 241 21.35 9.50 -36.59
N PRO A 242 22.10 10.62 -36.56
CA PRO A 242 22.97 10.98 -37.67
C PRO A 242 24.18 10.03 -37.73
N GLY A 243 24.25 9.20 -38.76
CA GLY A 243 25.31 8.22 -38.93
C GLY A 243 25.22 7.05 -37.93
N LYS A 244 26.29 6.85 -37.11
CA LYS A 244 26.36 5.74 -36.14
C LYS A 244 26.04 6.13 -34.70
N VAL A 245 25.89 7.41 -34.42
CA VAL A 245 25.66 7.93 -33.07
C VAL A 245 24.18 8.18 -32.86
N TYR A 246 23.65 7.69 -31.74
CA TYR A 246 22.29 7.93 -31.31
C TYR A 246 22.25 9.09 -30.33
N TYR A 247 21.31 10.00 -30.53
CA TYR A 247 21.05 11.15 -29.64
C TYR A 247 19.61 11.14 -29.17
N GLU A 248 19.42 11.51 -27.91
CA GLU A 248 18.11 11.78 -27.34
C GLU A 248 18.18 13.09 -26.53
N ILE A 249 17.28 14.00 -26.87
CA ILE A 249 17.06 15.25 -26.14
C ILE A 249 15.64 15.20 -25.57
N GLY A 250 15.50 15.29 -24.27
CA GLY A 250 14.21 15.19 -23.62
C GLY A 250 14.03 16.17 -22.48
N ALA A 251 12.77 16.40 -22.15
CA ALA A 251 12.32 17.15 -21.00
C ALA A 251 11.26 16.35 -20.25
N PHE A 252 11.15 16.57 -18.95
CA PHE A 252 10.09 16.02 -18.13
C PHE A 252 9.53 17.07 -17.18
N GLY A 253 8.26 16.95 -16.83
CA GLY A 253 7.60 17.72 -15.80
C GLY A 253 6.88 16.77 -14.84
N LYS A 254 7.03 17.01 -13.56
CA LYS A 254 6.27 16.33 -12.50
C LYS A 254 5.40 17.35 -11.80
N ASN A 255 4.19 16.92 -11.44
CA ASN A 255 3.23 17.79 -10.77
C ASN A 255 3.09 19.17 -11.46
N VAL A 256 2.82 19.16 -12.76
CA VAL A 256 2.82 20.37 -13.62
C VAL A 256 1.74 21.35 -13.22
N LEU A 257 0.70 20.89 -12.54
CA LEU A 257 -0.40 21.70 -12.03
C LEU A 257 -0.08 22.35 -10.67
N ASP A 258 1.11 22.08 -10.12
CA ASP A 258 1.56 22.58 -8.79
C ASP A 258 0.58 22.25 -7.66
N GLU A 259 0.00 21.03 -7.70
CA GLU A 259 -0.93 20.55 -6.69
C GLU A 259 -0.23 20.40 -5.35
N LYS A 260 -0.83 20.95 -4.28
CA LYS A 260 -0.31 20.85 -2.92
C LYS A 260 -1.00 19.70 -2.21
N TYR A 261 -0.22 18.77 -1.70
CA TYR A 261 -0.76 17.61 -1.00
C TYR A 261 0.18 17.16 0.13
N ILE A 262 -0.40 16.56 1.14
CA ILE A 262 0.31 15.96 2.26
C ILE A 262 0.58 14.49 1.92
N VAL A 263 1.78 14.01 2.20
CA VAL A 263 2.17 12.61 1.95
C VAL A 263 1.85 11.73 3.14
N ASP A 264 2.07 12.26 4.36
CA ASP A 264 1.82 11.57 5.62
C ASP A 264 1.64 12.59 6.74
N ALA A 265 0.78 12.27 7.72
CA ALA A 265 0.54 13.05 8.93
C ALA A 265 0.06 12.10 10.03
N GLY A 266 0.36 12.41 11.29
CA GLY A 266 -0.06 11.55 12.38
C GLY A 266 0.14 12.15 13.77
N ASN A 267 -0.46 11.51 14.75
CA ASN A 267 -0.45 11.91 16.16
C ASN A 267 0.96 12.04 16.74
N ALA A 268 1.91 11.23 16.30
CA ALA A 268 3.30 11.31 16.74
C ALA A 268 3.94 12.67 16.42
N GLY A 269 3.71 13.20 15.21
CA GLY A 269 4.20 14.53 14.80
C GLY A 269 3.61 15.65 15.65
N ARG A 270 2.31 15.60 15.95
CA ARG A 270 1.61 16.57 16.79
C ARG A 270 2.18 16.66 18.20
N GLN A 271 2.55 15.51 18.82
CA GLN A 271 3.05 15.48 20.19
C GLN A 271 4.47 15.99 20.34
N ILE A 272 5.31 15.89 19.33
CA ILE A 272 6.68 16.43 19.33
C ILE A 272 6.74 17.87 18.80
N GLY A 273 5.58 18.50 18.56
CA GLY A 273 5.49 19.91 18.21
C GLY A 273 5.75 20.27 16.75
N PHE A 274 5.79 19.28 15.86
CA PHE A 274 5.75 19.56 14.43
C PHE A 274 4.29 19.88 14.03
N GLN A 275 4.05 21.15 13.71
CA GLN A 275 2.82 21.54 13.03
C GLN A 275 2.91 21.05 11.57
N THR A 276 1.91 20.28 11.16
CA THR A 276 1.73 19.88 9.75
C THR A 276 1.26 21.04 8.90
#